data_a732d5a9419b6f92198c72ac76ad38ad
#
_entry.id   a732d5a9419b6f92198c72ac76ad38ad
#
_cell.length_a   1.000
_cell.length_b   1.000
_cell.length_c   1.000
_cell.angle_alpha   90.00
_cell.angle_beta   90.00
_cell.angle_gamma   90.00
#
_symmetry.space_group_name_H-M   'P 1'
#
loop_
_entity.id
_entity.type
_entity.pdbx_description
1 polymer ?
#
loop_
_entity_poly.entity_id
_entity_poly.type
_entity_poly.pdbx_seq_one_letter_code
_entity_poly.pdbx_strand_id
1 'polypeptide(L)'
;MDTGFDLREHGGVDVFLRDCPTRAVLDVIAGKWTMLVLVALEDGRPMRFAELRRRLDGVTPKVLTQTLRALEREGLLTRTVYPTVPPCVEYRLTGLGREVGGLVQRITDWSQTNIAAIRAAREEYDGRAARQLPGDAS
;
A
#
# COMPACT_ATOMS: atom_id res chain seq x y z
N MET A 1 -6.62 21.88 -24.76
CA MET A 1 -5.31 21.97 -24.29
C MET A 1 -4.78 20.65 -23.83
N ASP A 2 -3.63 20.54 -24.04
CA ASP A 2 -2.98 19.45 -23.45
C ASP A 2 -3.21 19.46 -21.95
N THR A 3 -3.59 18.36 -21.42
CA THR A 3 -3.79 18.23 -19.99
C THR A 3 -2.49 18.28 -19.22
N GLY A 4 -1.39 18.49 -19.94
CA GLY A 4 -0.09 18.48 -19.32
C GLY A 4 0.57 17.13 -19.27
N PHE A 5 -0.07 16.09 -19.73
CA PHE A 5 0.57 14.77 -19.76
C PHE A 5 1.43 14.65 -21.01
N ASP A 6 2.74 14.61 -20.83
CA ASP A 6 3.70 14.43 -21.89
C ASP A 6 4.37 13.07 -21.74
N LEU A 7 4.16 12.20 -22.70
CA LEU A 7 4.73 10.86 -22.69
C LEU A 7 6.26 10.89 -22.64
N ARG A 8 6.87 11.91 -23.21
CA ARG A 8 8.33 12.02 -23.19
C ARG A 8 8.87 12.29 -21.80
N GLU A 9 8.14 13.08 -21.00
CA GLU A 9 8.50 13.35 -19.62
C GLU A 9 8.33 12.12 -18.74
N HIS A 10 7.45 11.21 -19.14
CA HIS A 10 7.11 10.03 -18.37
C HIS A 10 7.66 8.75 -18.99
N GLY A 11 8.73 8.87 -19.77
CA GLY A 11 9.37 7.69 -20.36
C GLY A 11 8.53 6.99 -21.41
N GLY A 12 7.56 7.67 -22.01
CA GLY A 12 6.73 7.11 -23.04
C GLY A 12 5.62 6.22 -22.53
N VAL A 13 5.30 6.24 -21.23
CA VAL A 13 4.26 5.40 -20.64
C VAL A 13 3.01 6.20 -20.30
N ASP A 14 1.87 5.57 -20.49
CA ASP A 14 0.56 6.14 -20.13
C ASP A 14 -0.05 5.22 -19.07
N VAL A 15 -0.13 5.72 -17.84
CA VAL A 15 -0.58 4.96 -16.67
C VAL A 15 -2.02 4.47 -16.79
N PHE A 16 -2.82 5.08 -17.65
CA PHE A 16 -4.20 4.66 -17.87
C PHE A 16 -4.35 3.47 -18.80
N LEU A 17 -3.30 3.09 -19.51
CA LEU A 17 -3.31 1.91 -20.37
C LEU A 17 -3.09 0.65 -19.54
N ARG A 18 -3.86 -0.40 -19.83
CA ARG A 18 -3.81 -1.65 -19.07
C ARG A 18 -2.43 -2.28 -19.02
N ASP A 19 -1.66 -2.19 -20.12
CA ASP A 19 -0.36 -2.82 -20.23
C ASP A 19 0.80 -1.91 -19.80
N CYS A 20 0.49 -0.76 -19.19
CA CYS A 20 1.52 0.17 -18.76
C CYS A 20 2.34 -0.41 -17.59
N PRO A 21 3.69 -0.43 -17.69
CA PRO A 21 4.52 -0.92 -16.57
C PRO A 21 4.32 -0.12 -15.28
N THR A 22 4.12 1.19 -15.39
CA THR A 22 3.84 2.05 -14.22
C THR A 22 2.55 1.63 -13.53
N ARG A 23 1.52 1.28 -14.31
CA ARG A 23 0.26 0.81 -13.75
C ARG A 23 0.44 -0.49 -12.97
N ALA A 24 1.29 -1.38 -13.44
CA ALA A 24 1.60 -2.62 -12.74
C ALA A 24 2.25 -2.35 -11.38
N VAL A 25 3.12 -1.34 -11.30
CA VAL A 25 3.72 -0.92 -10.03
C VAL A 25 2.64 -0.39 -9.08
N LEU A 26 1.72 0.44 -9.59
CA LEU A 26 0.62 0.95 -8.78
C LEU A 26 -0.26 -0.17 -8.24
N ASP A 27 -0.51 -1.21 -9.04
CA ASP A 27 -1.28 -2.37 -8.60
C ASP A 27 -0.63 -3.06 -7.40
N VAL A 28 0.69 -3.15 -7.39
CA VAL A 28 1.41 -3.74 -6.25
C VAL A 28 1.30 -2.84 -5.02
N ILE A 29 1.58 -1.55 -5.18
CA ILE A 29 1.66 -0.59 -4.07
C ILE A 29 0.28 -0.37 -3.42
N ALA A 30 -0.78 -0.37 -4.21
CA ALA A 30 -2.11 0.02 -3.74
C ALA A 30 -2.80 -1.03 -2.86
N GLY A 31 -2.25 -2.23 -2.74
CA GLY A 31 -2.82 -3.24 -1.86
C GLY A 31 -2.76 -2.82 -0.40
N LYS A 32 -3.81 -3.10 0.36
CA LYS A 32 -3.89 -2.72 1.78
C LYS A 32 -2.69 -3.23 2.58
N TRP A 33 -2.39 -4.50 2.45
CA TRP A 33 -1.30 -5.10 3.22
C TRP A 33 0.07 -4.61 2.77
N THR A 34 0.22 -4.33 1.47
CA THR A 34 1.44 -3.75 0.92
C THR A 34 1.69 -2.38 1.54
N MET A 35 0.67 -1.53 1.56
CA MET A 35 0.79 -0.20 2.16
C MET A 35 1.15 -0.28 3.64
N LEU A 36 0.55 -1.22 4.37
CA LEU A 36 0.85 -1.38 5.79
C LEU A 36 2.27 -1.88 6.05
N VAL A 37 2.79 -2.79 5.21
CA VAL A 37 4.18 -3.22 5.30
C VAL A 37 5.12 -2.04 5.05
N LEU A 38 4.83 -1.24 4.02
CA LEU A 38 5.65 -0.08 3.69
C LEU A 38 5.71 0.92 4.87
N VAL A 39 4.59 1.16 5.52
CA VAL A 39 4.55 2.03 6.70
C VAL A 39 5.31 1.42 7.86
N ALA A 40 5.15 0.12 8.10
CA ALA A 40 5.82 -0.56 9.21
C ALA A 40 7.34 -0.53 9.09
N LEU A 41 7.86 -0.54 7.87
CA LEU A 41 9.30 -0.57 7.61
C LEU A 41 9.87 0.79 7.19
N GLU A 42 9.04 1.83 7.18
CA GLU A 42 9.39 3.15 6.63
C GLU A 42 10.58 3.79 7.34
N ASP A 43 10.76 3.56 8.63
CA ASP A 43 11.85 4.15 9.41
C ASP A 43 13.22 3.55 9.08
N GLY A 44 13.29 2.55 8.22
CA GLY A 44 14.53 1.93 7.80
C GLY A 44 15.02 0.80 8.69
N ARG A 45 14.36 0.53 9.80
CA ARG A 45 14.74 -0.58 10.68
C ARG A 45 14.25 -1.91 10.10
N PRO A 46 15.10 -2.96 10.17
CA PRO A 46 14.66 -4.27 9.72
C PRO A 46 13.66 -4.88 10.71
N MET A 47 12.75 -5.68 10.16
CA MET A 47 11.82 -6.45 10.98
C MET A 47 11.83 -7.90 10.54
N ARG A 48 11.58 -8.79 11.47
CA ARG A 48 11.40 -10.21 11.20
C ARG A 48 9.94 -10.48 10.84
N PHE A 49 9.72 -11.63 10.22
CA PHE A 49 8.38 -12.03 9.80
C PHE A 49 7.37 -11.98 10.96
N ALA A 50 7.74 -12.56 12.10
CA ALA A 50 6.85 -12.60 13.26
C ALA A 50 6.53 -11.19 13.79
N GLU A 51 7.49 -10.28 13.73
CA GLU A 51 7.28 -8.90 14.14
C GLU A 51 6.31 -8.19 13.21
N LEU A 52 6.49 -8.36 11.90
CA LEU A 52 5.59 -7.79 10.90
C LEU A 52 4.18 -8.34 11.08
N ARG A 53 4.07 -9.64 11.29
CA ARG A 53 2.79 -10.28 11.49
C ARG A 53 2.05 -9.73 12.69
N ARG A 54 2.76 -9.50 13.79
CA ARG A 54 2.16 -8.88 14.98
C ARG A 54 1.75 -7.43 14.74
N ARG A 55 2.57 -6.71 13.97
CA ARG A 55 2.32 -5.30 13.67
C ARG A 55 1.11 -5.12 12.75
N LEU A 56 0.93 -6.02 11.79
CA LEU A 56 -0.16 -5.98 10.82
C LEU A 56 -1.32 -6.83 11.32
N ASP A 57 -2.13 -6.24 12.17
CA ASP A 57 -3.24 -6.95 12.81
C ASP A 57 -4.18 -7.56 11.76
N GLY A 58 -4.44 -8.85 11.89
CA GLY A 58 -5.34 -9.58 11.01
C GLY A 58 -4.71 -10.17 9.76
N VAL A 59 -3.42 -9.90 9.48
CA VAL A 59 -2.79 -10.47 8.29
C VAL A 59 -2.51 -11.97 8.52
N THR A 60 -2.81 -12.78 7.49
CA THR A 60 -2.47 -14.21 7.53
C THR A 60 -1.02 -14.41 7.11
N PRO A 61 -0.37 -15.51 7.55
CA PRO A 61 0.99 -15.83 7.10
C PRO A 61 1.10 -15.92 5.57
N LYS A 62 0.10 -16.51 4.93
CA LYS A 62 0.10 -16.65 3.47
C LYS A 62 0.08 -15.29 2.77
N VAL A 63 -0.80 -14.40 3.20
CA VAL A 63 -0.92 -13.07 2.60
C VAL A 63 0.32 -12.23 2.87
N LEU A 64 0.86 -12.29 4.09
CA LEU A 64 2.08 -11.57 4.41
C LEU A 64 3.26 -12.06 3.56
N THR A 65 3.41 -13.38 3.40
CA THR A 65 4.44 -13.95 2.54
C THR A 65 4.30 -13.45 1.11
N GLN A 66 3.09 -13.47 0.56
CA GLN A 66 2.83 -13.00 -0.80
C GLN A 66 3.15 -11.52 -0.94
N THR A 67 2.76 -10.71 0.04
CA THR A 67 3.02 -9.27 0.06
C THR A 67 4.51 -8.97 0.07
N LEU A 68 5.26 -9.64 0.93
CA LEU A 68 6.71 -9.44 1.04
C LEU A 68 7.42 -9.85 -0.25
N ARG A 69 7.00 -10.97 -0.87
CA ARG A 69 7.56 -11.40 -2.14
C ARG A 69 7.29 -10.42 -3.27
N ALA A 70 6.08 -9.86 -3.30
CA ALA A 70 5.73 -8.87 -4.32
C ALA A 70 6.60 -7.61 -4.17
N LEU A 71 6.80 -7.13 -2.96
CA LEU A 71 7.65 -5.98 -2.70
C LEU A 71 9.11 -6.25 -3.05
N GLU A 72 9.60 -7.43 -2.71
CA GLU A 72 10.97 -7.82 -3.04
C GLU A 72 11.16 -7.89 -4.56
N ARG A 73 10.19 -8.46 -5.27
CA ARG A 73 10.24 -8.54 -6.74
C ARG A 73 10.31 -7.17 -7.39
N GLU A 74 9.63 -6.17 -6.82
CA GLU A 74 9.65 -4.81 -7.35
C GLU A 74 10.88 -4.01 -6.93
N GLY A 75 11.79 -4.62 -6.16
CA GLY A 75 12.99 -3.90 -5.71
C GLY A 75 12.75 -2.91 -4.58
N LEU A 76 11.63 -3.02 -3.90
CA LEU A 76 11.26 -2.11 -2.82
C LEU A 76 11.64 -2.65 -1.44
N LEU A 77 11.98 -3.92 -1.37
CA LEU A 77 12.26 -4.60 -0.11
C LEU A 77 13.38 -5.59 -0.32
N THR A 78 14.27 -5.73 0.69
CA THR A 78 15.29 -6.77 0.72
C THR A 78 14.97 -7.77 1.81
N ARG A 79 15.27 -9.03 1.51
CA ARG A 79 15.15 -10.14 2.43
C ARG A 79 16.55 -10.65 2.70
N THR A 80 16.99 -10.56 3.96
CA THR A 80 18.33 -10.99 4.35
C THR A 80 18.23 -12.21 5.24
N VAL A 81 18.92 -13.28 4.84
CA VAL A 81 18.98 -14.52 5.62
C VAL A 81 20.32 -14.55 6.35
N TYR A 82 20.28 -14.65 7.67
CA TYR A 82 21.47 -14.81 8.48
C TYR A 82 21.65 -16.29 8.81
N PRO A 83 22.85 -16.86 8.57
CA PRO A 83 23.11 -18.29 8.79
C PRO A 83 23.37 -18.59 10.25
N THR A 84 22.47 -18.19 11.12
CA THR A 84 22.51 -18.49 12.55
C THR A 84 21.74 -19.79 12.81
N VAL A 85 21.77 -20.26 14.07
CA VAL A 85 21.03 -21.47 14.48
C VAL A 85 20.13 -21.07 15.65
N PRO A 86 18.81 -20.97 15.41
CA PRO A 86 18.10 -21.15 14.14
C PRO A 86 18.35 -20.02 13.15
N PRO A 87 18.13 -20.23 11.84
CA PRO A 87 18.31 -19.17 10.84
C PRO A 87 17.38 -17.98 11.13
N CYS A 88 17.89 -16.80 10.86
CA CYS A 88 17.14 -15.55 11.05
C CYS A 88 16.95 -14.87 9.70
N VAL A 89 15.73 -14.40 9.43
CA VAL A 89 15.40 -13.65 8.22
C VAL A 89 14.91 -12.29 8.61
N GLU A 90 15.48 -11.26 8.01
CA GLU A 90 15.08 -9.87 8.25
C GLU A 90 14.62 -9.24 6.95
N TYR A 91 13.60 -8.40 7.06
CA TYR A 91 13.04 -7.63 5.95
C TYR A 91 13.30 -6.15 6.18
N ARG A 92 13.77 -5.49 5.14
CA ARG A 92 14.09 -4.06 5.18
C ARG A 92 13.71 -3.43 3.85
N LEU A 93 13.23 -2.19 3.88
CA LEU A 93 12.99 -1.45 2.65
C LEU A 93 14.30 -1.02 2.00
N THR A 94 14.32 -1.04 0.68
CA THR A 94 15.41 -0.43 -0.11
C THR A 94 15.23 1.10 -0.09
N GLY A 95 16.18 1.83 -0.69
CA GLY A 95 16.02 3.27 -0.87
C GLY A 95 14.73 3.61 -1.60
N LEU A 96 14.42 2.90 -2.69
CA LEU A 96 13.16 3.08 -3.42
C LEU A 96 11.96 2.76 -2.54
N GLY A 97 12.04 1.67 -1.78
CA GLY A 97 10.96 1.29 -0.86
C GLY A 97 10.72 2.33 0.21
N ARG A 98 11.78 2.96 0.71
CA ARG A 98 11.63 4.03 1.71
C ARG A 98 10.98 5.28 1.13
N GLU A 99 11.29 5.61 -0.12
CA GLU A 99 10.64 6.72 -0.81
C GLU A 99 9.13 6.49 -0.89
N VAL A 100 8.72 5.31 -1.34
CA VAL A 100 7.31 4.94 -1.40
C VAL A 100 6.68 4.88 -0.01
N GLY A 101 7.41 4.32 0.95
CA GLY A 101 6.95 4.25 2.34
C GLY A 101 6.64 5.62 2.91
N GLY A 102 7.46 6.62 2.60
CA GLY A 102 7.21 7.99 3.02
C GLY A 102 5.94 8.58 2.41
N LEU A 103 5.67 8.26 1.14
CA LEU A 103 4.44 8.69 0.47
C LEU A 103 3.22 8.05 1.12
N VAL A 104 3.28 6.75 1.39
CA VAL A 104 2.18 6.03 2.04
C VAL A 104 1.97 6.55 3.46
N GLN A 105 3.07 6.86 4.17
CA GLN A 105 2.96 7.45 5.50
C GLN A 105 2.19 8.77 5.46
N ARG A 106 2.44 9.60 4.45
CA ARG A 106 1.70 10.86 4.29
C ARG A 106 0.22 10.62 4.02
N ILE A 107 -0.10 9.60 3.23
CA ILE A 107 -1.50 9.21 3.01
C ILE A 107 -2.14 8.76 4.32
N THR A 108 -1.42 7.98 5.10
CA THR A 108 -1.89 7.51 6.40
C THR A 108 -2.15 8.67 7.36
N ASP A 109 -1.21 9.62 7.42
CA ASP A 109 -1.34 10.80 8.27
C ASP A 109 -2.53 11.65 7.84
N TRP A 110 -2.71 11.84 6.53
CA TRP A 110 -3.84 12.56 5.98
C TRP A 110 -5.15 11.87 6.39
N SER A 111 -5.21 10.56 6.27
CA SER A 111 -6.40 9.79 6.62
C SER A 111 -6.75 9.95 8.10
N GLN A 112 -5.75 9.86 8.97
CA GLN A 112 -5.97 10.01 10.42
C GLN A 112 -6.42 11.42 10.78
N THR A 113 -5.83 12.43 10.14
CA THR A 113 -6.20 13.82 10.38
C THR A 113 -7.64 14.10 9.95
N ASN A 114 -8.11 13.44 8.90
CA ASN A 114 -9.40 13.72 8.30
C ASN A 114 -10.46 12.66 8.60
N ILE A 115 -10.18 11.71 9.49
CA ILE A 115 -11.08 10.57 9.70
C ILE A 115 -12.46 11.00 10.20
N ALA A 116 -12.55 12.02 11.02
CA ALA A 116 -13.84 12.49 11.52
C ALA A 116 -14.70 13.02 10.37
N ALA A 117 -14.12 13.81 9.49
CA ALA A 117 -14.84 14.34 8.32
C ALA A 117 -15.27 13.22 7.36
N ILE A 118 -14.40 12.22 7.17
CA ILE A 118 -14.72 11.08 6.31
C ILE A 118 -15.87 10.26 6.90
N ARG A 119 -15.82 10.00 8.20
CA ARG A 119 -16.90 9.28 8.88
C ARG A 119 -18.23 10.03 8.79
N ALA A 120 -18.20 11.33 8.98
CA ALA A 120 -19.39 12.15 8.84
C ALA A 120 -19.98 12.07 7.44
N ALA A 121 -19.12 12.09 6.41
CA ALA A 121 -19.56 11.96 5.03
C ALA A 121 -20.20 10.58 4.76
N ARG A 122 -19.61 9.53 5.31
CA ARG A 122 -20.16 8.16 5.17
C ARG A 122 -21.54 8.05 5.82
N GLU A 123 -21.68 8.59 7.04
CA GLU A 123 -22.95 8.57 7.77
C GLU A 123 -24.03 9.32 6.99
N GLU A 124 -23.67 10.46 6.45
CA GLU A 124 -24.57 11.26 5.63
C GLU A 124 -25.02 10.48 4.39
N TYR A 125 -24.07 9.86 3.69
CA TYR A 125 -24.37 9.07 2.51
C TYR A 125 -25.24 7.86 2.85
N ASP A 126 -24.88 7.11 3.88
CA ASP A 126 -25.62 5.92 4.30
C ASP A 126 -27.03 6.28 4.74
N GLY A 127 -27.20 7.41 5.42
CA GLY A 127 -28.51 7.92 5.80
C GLY A 127 -29.37 8.24 4.60
N ARG A 128 -28.80 8.87 3.58
CA ARG A 128 -29.54 9.15 2.33
C ARG A 128 -29.87 7.87 1.59
N ALA A 129 -28.92 6.94 1.51
CA ALA A 129 -29.15 5.67 0.83
C ALA A 129 -30.24 4.85 1.53
N ALA A 130 -30.28 4.87 2.86
CA ALA A 130 -31.31 4.18 3.62
C ALA A 130 -32.69 4.79 3.33
N ARG A 131 -32.77 6.13 3.17
CA ARG A 131 -34.01 6.80 2.84
C ARG A 131 -34.47 6.55 1.41
N GLN A 132 -33.56 6.08 0.55
CA GLN A 132 -33.80 5.85 -0.88
C GLN A 132 -33.79 4.36 -1.24
N LEU A 133 -34.16 3.50 -0.30
CA LEU A 133 -34.22 2.07 -0.56
C LEU A 133 -35.18 1.75 -1.70
N PRO A 134 -35.00 0.64 -2.42
CA PRO A 134 -35.79 0.32 -3.60
C PRO A 134 -37.31 0.35 -3.37
N GLY A 135 -37.74 0.02 -2.18
CA GLY A 135 -39.17 0.11 -1.85
C GLY A 135 -39.71 1.52 -1.95
N ASP A 136 -38.89 2.51 -1.72
CA ASP A 136 -39.24 3.92 -1.77
C ASP A 136 -39.09 4.47 -3.18
N ALA A 137 -38.21 3.89 -3.96
CA ALA A 137 -37.86 4.38 -5.28
C ALA A 137 -38.78 3.87 -6.37
N SER A 138 -39.59 2.87 -6.09
CA SER A 138 -40.50 2.25 -7.11
C SER A 138 -41.69 3.11 -7.51
#